data_79bc124daac90dcd4cb6698977193ee3
#
_entry.id   79bc124daac90dcd4cb6698977193ee3
#
_cell.length_a   1.000
_cell.length_b   1.000
_cell.length_c   1.000
_cell.angle_alpha   90.00
_cell.angle_beta   90.00
_cell.angle_gamma   90.00
#
_symmetry.space_group_name_H-M   'P 1'
#
loop_
_entity.id
_entity.type
_entity.pdbx_description
1 polymer ?
#
loop_
_entity_poly.entity_id
_entity_poly.type
_entity_poly.pdbx_seq_one_letter_code
_entity_poly.pdbx_strand_id
1 'polypeptide(L)'
;MASNGKSNAVSVCPGPIKRREFLRIGLSGFATLSLPGLFELRARAATEKPKARTAVILVWLRGGASHLETYDPKPDAPSEFRGVFSPISTCVPGMQISELLPRHAKIADKFTLLRSMAHTGGGHPAGSLQMLTGDPDPQDKDKPIFPDWMTVANFLRADPKRPLPNYVGVNPVTRYDNFTIAGPAYVGPSYGPFTVNGDPNDPHFSVPNIGYKDQAQSERLSDRIRLKQSLDRLDRAIDQSGTMRAIDDFEAQALSLLTSPGAREAFDLSREPDHIRDLYGRNQWGQQCLLARRLVEAGVEIITTTFDGPLCGRVANWDDHAVNHNVFDALKFRAPYFDQAVSALIEDIYARGLDKRVLVVVTGEFGRTPRIERVASSGGGVASAAAGTVQPGRDHWPRAFSNLWAGGGIKTGGVIGATDKHGEEVVSRMCTPGDFLATIYRHLGIDAGQITIPDFSGRPNLILPRGAPIPELERQS
;
A
#
# COMPACT_ATOMS: atom_id res chain seq x y z
N MET A 1 70.95 -12.09 -3.55
CA MET A 1 70.00 -12.83 -2.69
C MET A 1 69.64 -11.91 -1.55
N ALA A 2 68.49 -11.27 -1.59
CA ALA A 2 68.01 -10.38 -0.54
C ALA A 2 66.63 -10.90 -0.12
N SER A 3 66.55 -11.31 1.15
CA SER A 3 65.36 -11.82 1.79
C SER A 3 64.47 -10.66 2.28
N ASN A 4 63.25 -10.57 1.78
CA ASN A 4 62.24 -9.67 2.26
C ASN A 4 61.56 -10.25 3.49
N GLY A 5 61.83 -9.69 4.66
CA GLY A 5 61.11 -9.96 5.91
C GLY A 5 59.81 -9.11 5.96
N LYS A 6 58.66 -9.76 5.93
CA LYS A 6 57.39 -9.12 6.25
C LYS A 6 57.26 -9.06 7.80
N SER A 7 57.25 -7.86 8.37
CA SER A 7 56.90 -7.64 9.76
C SER A 7 55.38 -7.72 9.94
N ASN A 8 54.90 -8.70 10.69
CA ASN A 8 53.52 -8.77 11.21
C ASN A 8 53.37 -7.71 12.29
N ALA A 9 52.66 -6.61 11.96
CA ALA A 9 52.20 -5.67 12.98
C ALA A 9 51.05 -6.30 13.77
N VAL A 10 51.29 -6.63 15.01
CA VAL A 10 50.27 -7.03 16.00
C VAL A 10 49.42 -5.78 16.29
N SER A 11 48.15 -5.81 15.96
CA SER A 11 47.23 -4.74 16.33
C SER A 11 46.95 -4.82 17.82
N VAL A 12 47.61 -3.94 18.58
CA VAL A 12 47.36 -3.76 20.02
C VAL A 12 46.05 -2.96 20.16
N CYS A 13 45.08 -3.52 20.89
CA CYS A 13 43.83 -2.83 21.22
C CYS A 13 44.17 -1.52 22.01
N PRO A 14 43.72 -0.33 21.55
CA PRO A 14 43.99 0.90 22.27
C PRO A 14 43.21 0.87 23.58
N GLY A 15 43.90 0.99 24.71
CA GLY A 15 43.28 1.05 26.03
C GLY A 15 42.33 2.25 26.20
N PRO A 16 41.66 2.40 27.37
CA PRO A 16 40.63 3.42 27.55
C PRO A 16 41.15 4.82 27.29
N ILE A 17 40.45 5.56 26.45
CA ILE A 17 40.79 6.93 26.06
C ILE A 17 40.74 7.81 27.32
N LYS A 18 41.82 8.56 27.58
CA LYS A 18 41.89 9.49 28.72
C LYS A 18 40.88 10.63 28.53
N ARG A 19 40.23 11.08 29.64
CA ARG A 19 39.23 12.17 29.62
C ARG A 19 39.65 13.39 28.80
N ARG A 20 40.93 13.72 28.77
CA ARG A 20 41.48 14.89 28.05
C ARG A 20 41.52 14.63 26.51
N GLU A 21 41.72 13.42 26.07
CA GLU A 21 41.67 13.04 24.64
C GLU A 21 40.22 12.96 24.15
N PHE A 22 39.31 12.44 24.97
CA PHE A 22 37.87 12.43 24.70
C PHE A 22 37.33 13.86 24.51
N LEU A 23 37.74 14.80 25.40
CA LEU A 23 37.37 16.22 25.27
C LEU A 23 37.99 16.91 24.04
N ARG A 24 39.21 16.53 23.65
CA ARG A 24 39.83 17.04 22.41
C ARG A 24 39.15 16.54 21.15
N ILE A 25 38.76 15.26 21.08
CA ILE A 25 38.01 14.68 19.97
C ILE A 25 36.61 15.29 19.91
N GLY A 26 35.93 15.47 21.05
CA GLY A 26 34.63 16.13 21.13
C GLY A 26 34.68 17.59 20.67
N LEU A 27 35.65 18.37 21.13
CA LEU A 27 35.81 19.78 20.74
C LEU A 27 36.23 19.95 19.26
N SER A 28 37.06 19.06 18.70
CA SER A 28 37.42 19.11 17.27
C SER A 28 36.24 18.70 16.36
N GLY A 29 35.38 17.78 16.80
CA GLY A 29 34.13 17.45 16.11
C GLY A 29 33.10 18.58 16.10
N PHE A 30 33.04 19.38 17.16
CA PHE A 30 32.19 20.59 17.23
C PHE A 30 32.76 21.79 16.46
N ALA A 31 34.06 21.89 16.27
CA ALA A 31 34.71 23.01 15.55
C ALA A 31 34.51 22.91 14.02
N THR A 32 34.17 21.74 13.46
CA THR A 32 33.87 21.58 12.04
C THR A 32 32.42 21.94 11.68
N LEU A 33 31.53 22.02 12.65
CA LEU A 33 30.18 22.59 12.50
C LEU A 33 30.19 24.02 13.03
N SER A 34 30.81 24.92 12.29
CA SER A 34 30.72 26.36 12.59
C SER A 34 29.26 26.83 12.43
N LEU A 35 28.78 27.71 13.32
CA LEU A 35 27.47 28.34 13.20
C LEU A 35 27.20 28.89 11.79
N PRO A 36 28.15 29.51 11.08
CA PRO A 36 27.99 29.87 9.66
C PRO A 36 27.71 28.68 8.74
N GLY A 37 28.39 27.56 8.91
CA GLY A 37 28.14 26.33 8.12
C GLY A 37 26.76 25.73 8.36
N LEU A 38 26.27 25.82 9.61
CA LEU A 38 24.90 25.37 9.96
C LEU A 38 23.83 26.32 9.37
N PHE A 39 24.11 27.64 9.36
CA PHE A 39 23.24 28.63 8.71
C PHE A 39 23.28 28.51 7.18
N GLU A 40 24.42 28.17 6.58
CA GLU A 40 24.53 27.91 5.14
C GLU A 40 23.81 26.64 4.72
N LEU A 41 23.90 25.55 5.50
CA LEU A 41 23.11 24.34 5.31
C LEU A 41 21.60 24.58 5.45
N ARG A 42 21.20 25.38 6.46
CA ARG A 42 19.80 25.79 6.62
C ARG A 42 19.32 26.72 5.50
N ALA A 43 20.15 27.63 5.02
CA ALA A 43 19.82 28.52 3.91
C ALA A 43 19.69 27.73 2.59
N ARG A 44 20.59 26.76 2.34
CA ARG A 44 20.49 25.85 1.18
C ARG A 44 19.23 24.98 1.25
N ALA A 45 18.91 24.42 2.42
CA ALA A 45 17.68 23.65 2.64
C ALA A 45 16.40 24.52 2.51
N ALA A 46 16.48 25.82 2.82
CA ALA A 46 15.36 26.76 2.68
C ALA A 46 15.16 27.28 1.25
N THR A 47 16.18 27.21 0.39
CA THR A 47 16.11 27.64 -1.02
C THR A 47 15.71 26.51 -1.97
N GLU A 48 15.86 25.24 -1.59
CA GLU A 48 15.24 24.15 -2.31
C GLU A 48 13.73 24.16 -2.02
N LYS A 49 12.92 24.40 -3.07
CA LYS A 49 11.47 24.13 -2.99
C LYS A 49 11.33 22.69 -2.48
N PRO A 50 10.58 22.46 -1.39
CA PRO A 50 10.45 21.12 -0.85
C PRO A 50 10.02 20.18 -1.98
N LYS A 51 10.89 19.24 -2.32
CA LYS A 51 10.62 18.24 -3.36
C LYS A 51 9.35 17.52 -2.94
N ALA A 52 8.33 17.52 -3.81
CA ALA A 52 7.03 16.91 -3.48
C ALA A 52 7.27 15.47 -3.03
N ARG A 53 6.82 15.14 -1.81
CA ARG A 53 7.05 13.82 -1.22
C ARG A 53 6.36 12.73 -2.05
N THR A 54 7.00 11.59 -2.17
CA THR A 54 6.44 10.42 -2.86
C THR A 54 5.23 9.86 -2.12
N ALA A 55 4.30 9.26 -2.86
CA ALA A 55 3.09 8.66 -2.31
C ALA A 55 2.80 7.30 -2.95
N VAL A 56 2.02 6.47 -2.25
CA VAL A 56 1.56 5.15 -2.73
C VAL A 56 0.05 5.08 -2.63
N ILE A 57 -0.60 4.62 -3.70
CA ILE A 57 -1.99 4.17 -3.69
C ILE A 57 -1.98 2.65 -3.84
N LEU A 58 -2.42 1.95 -2.82
CA LEU A 58 -2.64 0.51 -2.84
C LEU A 58 -4.11 0.21 -3.15
N VAL A 59 -4.36 -0.46 -4.27
CA VAL A 59 -5.67 -1.04 -4.60
C VAL A 59 -5.61 -2.52 -4.24
N TRP A 60 -6.35 -2.90 -3.21
CA TRP A 60 -6.37 -4.26 -2.70
C TRP A 60 -7.58 -5.03 -3.24
N LEU A 61 -7.31 -6.14 -3.91
CA LEU A 61 -8.31 -7.05 -4.47
C LEU A 61 -8.62 -8.12 -3.43
N ARG A 62 -9.53 -7.83 -2.51
CA ARG A 62 -9.86 -8.72 -1.39
C ARG A 62 -10.37 -10.07 -1.88
N GLY A 63 -9.71 -11.11 -1.44
CA GLY A 63 -10.02 -12.48 -1.85
C GLY A 63 -9.03 -13.06 -2.87
N GLY A 64 -8.17 -12.23 -3.47
CA GLY A 64 -7.16 -12.68 -4.43
C GLY A 64 -7.71 -12.92 -5.84
N ALA A 65 -7.35 -12.04 -6.76
CA ALA A 65 -7.79 -12.14 -8.15
C ALA A 65 -7.08 -13.28 -8.89
N SER A 66 -7.81 -14.02 -9.71
CA SER A 66 -7.21 -15.01 -10.61
C SER A 66 -6.29 -14.36 -11.63
N HIS A 67 -5.02 -14.75 -11.62
CA HIS A 67 -4.04 -14.28 -12.59
C HIS A 67 -4.34 -14.77 -14.02
N LEU A 68 -4.95 -15.95 -14.17
CA LEU A 68 -5.30 -16.51 -15.48
C LEU A 68 -6.40 -15.72 -16.18
N GLU A 69 -7.39 -15.23 -15.46
CA GLU A 69 -8.50 -14.45 -16.02
C GLU A 69 -8.23 -12.95 -16.01
N THR A 70 -7.03 -12.50 -15.57
CA THR A 70 -6.66 -11.09 -15.57
C THR A 70 -5.38 -10.82 -16.36
N TYR A 71 -4.22 -10.96 -15.74
CA TYR A 71 -2.97 -10.47 -16.28
C TYR A 71 -2.04 -11.52 -16.88
N ASP A 72 -2.32 -12.82 -16.67
CA ASP A 72 -1.48 -13.93 -17.15
C ASP A 72 -2.28 -15.05 -17.82
N PRO A 73 -3.04 -14.75 -18.88
CA PRO A 73 -3.83 -15.74 -19.58
C PRO A 73 -2.94 -16.84 -20.21
N LYS A 74 -3.44 -18.07 -20.22
CA LYS A 74 -2.76 -19.27 -20.76
C LYS A 74 -3.59 -19.88 -21.89
N PRO A 75 -3.64 -19.25 -23.09
CA PRO A 75 -4.53 -19.68 -24.17
C PRO A 75 -4.25 -21.08 -24.68
N ASP A 76 -3.00 -21.52 -24.62
CA ASP A 76 -2.55 -22.84 -25.09
C ASP A 76 -2.68 -23.93 -24.03
N ALA A 77 -3.10 -23.58 -22.81
CA ALA A 77 -3.32 -24.58 -21.76
C ALA A 77 -4.60 -25.41 -22.06
N PRO A 78 -4.68 -26.65 -21.55
CA PRO A 78 -5.89 -27.44 -21.61
C PRO A 78 -7.10 -26.72 -21.02
N SER A 79 -8.31 -27.06 -21.47
CA SER A 79 -9.56 -26.37 -21.09
C SER A 79 -9.85 -26.33 -19.60
N GLU A 80 -9.34 -27.31 -18.85
CA GLU A 80 -9.44 -27.36 -17.39
C GLU A 80 -8.53 -26.37 -16.66
N PHE A 81 -7.63 -25.67 -17.38
CA PHE A 81 -6.75 -24.63 -16.86
C PHE A 81 -7.08 -23.25 -17.43
N ARG A 82 -7.17 -23.11 -18.75
CA ARG A 82 -7.22 -21.80 -19.44
C ARG A 82 -8.49 -20.98 -19.20
N GLY A 83 -9.55 -21.59 -18.66
CA GLY A 83 -10.83 -20.92 -18.50
C GLY A 83 -11.58 -20.64 -19.82
N VAL A 84 -12.46 -19.65 -19.80
CA VAL A 84 -13.38 -19.33 -20.93
C VAL A 84 -13.05 -18.03 -21.63
N PHE A 85 -12.16 -17.20 -21.08
CA PHE A 85 -11.82 -15.90 -21.62
C PHE A 85 -10.61 -15.96 -22.54
N SER A 86 -10.65 -15.19 -23.60
CA SER A 86 -9.57 -15.08 -24.57
C SER A 86 -8.54 -14.02 -24.15
N PRO A 87 -7.27 -14.19 -24.54
CA PRO A 87 -6.29 -13.10 -24.41
C PRO A 87 -6.54 -12.04 -25.48
N ILE A 88 -6.27 -10.79 -25.14
CA ILE A 88 -6.19 -9.67 -26.10
C ILE A 88 -4.81 -9.06 -26.09
N SER A 89 -4.39 -8.55 -27.23
CA SER A 89 -3.15 -7.77 -27.37
C SER A 89 -3.31 -6.41 -26.71
N THR A 90 -2.23 -5.93 -26.09
CA THR A 90 -2.17 -4.58 -25.52
C THR A 90 -1.49 -3.61 -26.50
N CYS A 91 -1.42 -2.31 -26.13
CA CYS A 91 -0.63 -1.33 -26.86
C CYS A 91 0.90 -1.59 -26.77
N VAL A 92 1.34 -2.50 -25.89
CA VAL A 92 2.74 -2.92 -25.78
C VAL A 92 2.92 -4.22 -26.57
N PRO A 93 3.80 -4.25 -27.59
CA PRO A 93 4.04 -5.45 -28.39
C PRO A 93 4.45 -6.65 -27.55
N GLY A 94 3.80 -7.80 -27.78
CA GLY A 94 4.07 -9.06 -27.05
C GLY A 94 3.41 -9.18 -25.68
N MET A 95 2.80 -8.10 -25.15
CA MET A 95 2.02 -8.19 -23.92
C MET A 95 0.56 -8.51 -24.23
N GLN A 96 0.08 -9.60 -23.66
CA GLN A 96 -1.33 -10.00 -23.72
C GLN A 96 -1.91 -10.07 -22.30
N ILE A 97 -3.18 -9.70 -22.17
CA ILE A 97 -3.99 -9.79 -20.95
C ILE A 97 -5.38 -10.33 -21.30
N SER A 98 -6.20 -10.60 -20.31
CA SER A 98 -7.57 -11.08 -20.54
C SER A 98 -8.42 -10.06 -21.30
N GLU A 99 -9.32 -10.56 -22.17
CA GLU A 99 -10.34 -9.75 -22.87
C GLU A 99 -11.28 -8.98 -21.92
N LEU A 100 -11.32 -9.36 -20.67
CA LEU A 100 -12.06 -8.65 -19.63
C LEU A 100 -11.50 -7.26 -19.30
N LEU A 101 -10.27 -6.94 -19.76
CA LEU A 101 -9.52 -5.74 -19.39
C LEU A 101 -9.15 -4.86 -20.62
N PRO A 102 -10.13 -4.48 -21.48
CA PRO A 102 -9.84 -3.76 -22.73
C PRO A 102 -9.32 -2.33 -22.50
N ARG A 103 -9.64 -1.68 -21.37
CA ARG A 103 -9.11 -0.36 -21.04
C ARG A 103 -7.65 -0.45 -20.57
N HIS A 104 -7.33 -1.43 -19.71
CA HIS A 104 -5.93 -1.73 -19.34
C HIS A 104 -5.08 -2.03 -20.57
N ALA A 105 -5.61 -2.78 -21.55
CA ALA A 105 -4.88 -3.09 -22.78
C ALA A 105 -4.45 -1.83 -23.55
N LYS A 106 -5.25 -0.77 -23.52
CA LYS A 106 -4.97 0.50 -24.20
C LYS A 106 -3.90 1.34 -23.51
N ILE A 107 -3.67 1.15 -22.22
CA ILE A 107 -2.75 1.94 -21.39
C ILE A 107 -1.58 1.12 -20.86
N ALA A 108 -1.30 -0.04 -21.44
CA ALA A 108 -0.27 -0.96 -20.96
C ALA A 108 1.16 -0.36 -20.98
N ASP A 109 1.38 0.69 -21.74
CA ASP A 109 2.59 1.51 -21.73
C ASP A 109 2.81 2.28 -20.41
N LYS A 110 1.77 2.47 -19.60
CA LYS A 110 1.81 3.23 -18.33
C LYS A 110 1.98 2.37 -17.10
N PHE A 111 1.98 1.04 -17.24
CA PHE A 111 2.19 0.13 -16.11
C PHE A 111 3.13 -1.02 -16.48
N THR A 112 3.62 -1.71 -15.46
CA THR A 112 4.37 -2.97 -15.58
C THR A 112 3.59 -4.06 -14.82
N LEU A 113 3.50 -5.23 -15.44
CA LEU A 113 2.95 -6.42 -14.80
C LEU A 113 4.07 -7.26 -14.20
N LEU A 114 3.89 -7.66 -12.95
CA LEU A 114 4.71 -8.65 -12.28
C LEU A 114 3.90 -9.95 -12.23
N ARG A 115 4.29 -10.96 -13.03
CA ARG A 115 3.60 -12.25 -13.15
C ARG A 115 4.22 -13.35 -12.29
N SER A 116 5.14 -13.00 -11.43
CA SER A 116 5.99 -13.95 -10.73
C SER A 116 5.99 -13.79 -9.22
N MET A 117 4.92 -13.24 -8.67
CA MET A 117 4.74 -13.23 -7.22
C MET A 117 4.43 -14.62 -6.71
N ALA A 118 5.08 -15.01 -5.62
CA ALA A 118 4.83 -16.26 -4.93
C ALA A 118 5.14 -16.15 -3.44
N HIS A 119 4.35 -16.86 -2.64
CA HIS A 119 4.58 -17.03 -1.20
C HIS A 119 3.95 -18.32 -0.68
N THR A 120 3.87 -18.50 0.63
CA THR A 120 3.46 -19.76 1.28
C THR A 120 2.14 -19.68 2.05
N GLY A 121 1.56 -18.49 2.21
CA GLY A 121 0.30 -18.28 2.95
C GLY A 121 -0.91 -18.74 2.14
N GLY A 122 -1.49 -19.89 2.46
CA GLY A 122 -2.61 -20.49 1.73
C GLY A 122 -3.99 -20.01 2.20
N GLY A 123 -4.11 -19.46 3.41
CA GLY A 123 -5.31 -18.82 3.93
C GLY A 123 -5.31 -17.31 3.70
N HIS A 124 -6.50 -16.69 3.68
CA HIS A 124 -6.61 -15.23 3.52
C HIS A 124 -5.83 -14.44 4.58
N PRO A 125 -5.88 -14.80 5.89
CA PRO A 125 -5.07 -14.11 6.90
C PRO A 125 -3.58 -14.27 6.65
N ALA A 126 -3.09 -15.50 6.44
CA ALA A 126 -1.67 -15.77 6.23
C ALA A 126 -1.14 -15.08 4.98
N GLY A 127 -1.84 -15.21 3.83
CA GLY A 127 -1.45 -14.56 2.58
C GLY A 127 -1.42 -13.04 2.71
N SER A 128 -2.43 -12.45 3.33
CA SER A 128 -2.49 -11.00 3.58
C SER A 128 -1.36 -10.54 4.50
N LEU A 129 -1.09 -11.26 5.60
CA LEU A 129 -0.01 -10.92 6.52
C LEU A 129 1.36 -11.00 5.84
N GLN A 130 1.60 -12.02 4.99
CA GLN A 130 2.83 -12.09 4.21
C GLN A 130 2.98 -10.88 3.28
N MET A 131 1.92 -10.50 2.56
CA MET A 131 1.95 -9.38 1.61
C MET A 131 2.02 -8.00 2.27
N LEU A 132 1.40 -7.81 3.43
CA LEU A 132 1.27 -6.49 4.06
C LEU A 132 2.31 -6.22 5.14
N THR A 133 2.81 -7.28 5.81
CA THR A 133 3.76 -7.15 6.93
C THR A 133 5.13 -7.78 6.67
N GLY A 134 5.24 -8.66 5.66
CA GLY A 134 6.44 -9.45 5.42
C GLY A 134 6.60 -10.62 6.40
N ASP A 135 5.55 -10.98 7.16
CA ASP A 135 5.57 -12.13 8.07
C ASP A 135 5.76 -13.43 7.25
N PRO A 136 6.84 -14.19 7.45
CA PRO A 136 7.10 -15.38 6.65
C PRO A 136 6.26 -16.61 7.05
N ASP A 137 5.47 -16.52 8.12
CA ASP A 137 4.70 -17.63 8.66
C ASP A 137 3.53 -17.98 7.70
N PRO A 138 3.39 -19.25 7.28
CA PRO A 138 2.30 -19.68 6.41
C PRO A 138 0.98 -19.93 7.15
N GLN A 139 0.96 -19.83 8.49
CA GLN A 139 -0.22 -20.13 9.28
C GLN A 139 -1.11 -18.89 9.45
N ASP A 140 -2.41 -19.14 9.47
CA ASP A 140 -3.38 -18.09 9.78
C ASP A 140 -3.23 -17.62 11.23
N LYS A 141 -3.30 -16.31 11.44
CA LYS A 141 -3.22 -15.64 12.75
C LYS A 141 -4.40 -14.70 12.91
N ASP A 142 -4.93 -14.61 14.11
CA ASP A 142 -6.06 -13.72 14.43
C ASP A 142 -5.72 -12.25 14.21
N LYS A 143 -4.44 -11.90 14.38
CA LYS A 143 -3.94 -10.53 14.24
C LYS A 143 -2.45 -10.50 13.86
N PRO A 144 -1.97 -9.40 13.25
CA PRO A 144 -0.57 -9.26 12.91
C PRO A 144 0.33 -9.20 14.16
N ILE A 145 1.48 -9.87 14.07
CA ILE A 145 2.58 -9.77 15.05
C ILE A 145 3.50 -8.62 14.66
N PHE A 146 3.72 -8.45 13.35
CA PHE A 146 4.50 -7.36 12.78
C PHE A 146 3.58 -6.25 12.25
N PRO A 147 4.00 -4.98 12.33
CA PRO A 147 3.23 -3.89 11.75
C PRO A 147 3.16 -4.02 10.23
N ASP A 148 2.03 -3.60 9.65
CA ASP A 148 1.95 -3.48 8.20
C ASP A 148 2.81 -2.32 7.67
N TRP A 149 3.19 -2.40 6.38
CA TRP A 149 4.07 -1.42 5.75
C TRP A 149 3.49 -0.01 5.74
N MET A 150 2.16 0.13 5.66
CA MET A 150 1.49 1.43 5.65
C MET A 150 1.68 2.13 6.99
N THR A 151 1.46 1.40 8.08
CA THR A 151 1.68 1.89 9.45
C THR A 151 3.15 2.23 9.70
N VAL A 152 4.08 1.36 9.27
CA VAL A 152 5.53 1.64 9.38
C VAL A 152 5.90 2.90 8.61
N ALA A 153 5.45 3.01 7.35
CA ALA A 153 5.72 4.18 6.54
C ALA A 153 5.08 5.46 7.13
N ASN A 154 3.86 5.34 7.68
CA ASN A 154 3.22 6.45 8.39
C ASN A 154 4.04 6.87 9.62
N PHE A 155 4.49 5.92 10.45
CA PHE A 155 5.34 6.20 11.62
C PHE A 155 6.63 6.95 11.23
N LEU A 156 7.32 6.49 10.18
CA LEU A 156 8.60 7.07 9.76
C LEU A 156 8.48 8.40 9.02
N ARG A 157 7.32 8.69 8.44
CA ARG A 157 7.09 9.86 7.59
C ARG A 157 6.04 10.83 8.15
N ALA A 158 5.45 10.54 9.31
CA ALA A 158 4.48 11.42 9.96
C ALA A 158 5.08 12.81 10.19
N ASP A 159 4.27 13.82 9.90
CA ASP A 159 4.60 15.22 10.16
C ASP A 159 3.38 15.88 10.80
N PRO A 160 3.41 16.15 12.13
CA PRO A 160 2.27 16.69 12.85
C PRO A 160 1.89 18.12 12.41
N LYS A 161 2.74 18.80 11.63
CA LYS A 161 2.45 20.12 11.08
C LYS A 161 1.54 20.06 9.85
N ARG A 162 1.32 18.87 9.28
CA ARG A 162 0.48 18.72 8.09
C ARG A 162 -0.99 18.62 8.47
N PRO A 163 -1.88 19.35 7.78
CA PRO A 163 -3.30 19.37 8.12
C PRO A 163 -4.02 18.08 7.74
N LEU A 164 -3.49 17.30 6.78
CA LEU A 164 -4.05 16.03 6.35
C LEU A 164 -3.33 14.86 7.02
N PRO A 165 -4.04 13.77 7.34
CA PRO A 165 -3.43 12.52 7.76
C PRO A 165 -2.45 12.02 6.70
N ASN A 166 -1.31 11.51 7.12
CA ASN A 166 -0.33 10.98 6.19
C ASN A 166 -0.75 9.60 5.61
N TYR A 167 -1.60 8.86 6.35
CA TYR A 167 -2.19 7.59 5.93
C TYR A 167 -3.72 7.64 5.99
N VAL A 168 -4.36 7.45 4.84
CA VAL A 168 -5.83 7.38 4.69
C VAL A 168 -6.21 6.03 4.10
N GLY A 169 -7.14 5.34 4.75
CA GLY A 169 -7.74 4.12 4.24
C GLY A 169 -9.17 4.37 3.78
N VAL A 170 -9.43 4.30 2.48
CA VAL A 170 -10.77 4.38 1.89
C VAL A 170 -11.31 2.95 1.77
N ASN A 171 -12.16 2.55 2.70
CA ASN A 171 -12.51 1.15 2.95
C ASN A 171 -11.21 0.32 3.11
N PRO A 172 -10.44 0.55 4.18
CA PRO A 172 -9.07 0.06 4.29
C PRO A 172 -8.96 -1.46 4.35
N VAL A 173 -7.83 -1.97 3.91
CA VAL A 173 -7.43 -3.37 4.01
C VAL A 173 -6.99 -3.71 5.45
N THR A 174 -7.93 -3.83 6.38
CA THR A 174 -7.61 -4.08 7.79
C THR A 174 -8.10 -5.43 8.29
N ARG A 175 -9.13 -5.98 7.67
CA ARG A 175 -9.77 -7.22 8.12
C ARG A 175 -10.16 -8.12 6.95
N TYR A 176 -10.09 -9.42 7.20
CA TYR A 176 -10.74 -10.45 6.41
C TYR A 176 -11.60 -11.28 7.39
N ASP A 177 -12.90 -11.20 7.26
CA ASP A 177 -13.87 -11.78 8.19
C ASP A 177 -13.55 -11.41 9.65
N ASN A 178 -13.28 -12.37 10.51
CA ASN A 178 -12.94 -12.14 11.92
C ASN A 178 -11.45 -11.86 12.17
N PHE A 179 -10.60 -12.03 11.14
CA PHE A 179 -9.16 -11.87 11.25
C PHE A 179 -8.74 -10.41 11.00
N THR A 180 -7.80 -9.93 11.78
CA THR A 180 -7.11 -8.66 11.49
C THR A 180 -5.90 -8.95 10.62
N ILE A 181 -5.91 -8.46 9.37
CA ILE A 181 -4.89 -8.76 8.35
C ILE A 181 -3.88 -7.63 8.13
N ALA A 182 -4.14 -6.47 8.67
CA ALA A 182 -3.21 -5.34 8.71
C ALA A 182 -3.43 -4.54 9.98
N GLY A 183 -2.39 -3.89 10.49
CA GLY A 183 -2.48 -3.09 11.69
C GLY A 183 -1.13 -2.67 12.24
N PRO A 184 -1.15 -1.81 13.25
CA PRO A 184 0.05 -1.18 13.78
C PRO A 184 0.93 -2.10 14.62
N ALA A 185 0.45 -3.24 15.08
CA ALA A 185 1.16 -4.14 15.98
C ALA A 185 1.87 -3.35 17.10
N TYR A 186 3.20 -3.48 17.22
CA TYR A 186 3.99 -2.80 18.25
C TYR A 186 4.35 -1.33 17.93
N VAL A 187 4.05 -0.81 16.74
CA VAL A 187 4.28 0.61 16.40
C VAL A 187 3.30 1.53 17.14
N GLY A 188 2.10 1.02 17.42
CA GLY A 188 1.08 1.73 18.17
C GLY A 188 -0.10 2.23 17.32
N PRO A 189 -1.30 2.29 17.89
CA PRO A 189 -2.55 2.55 17.18
C PRO A 189 -2.62 3.95 16.54
N SER A 190 -1.87 4.91 17.03
CA SER A 190 -1.84 6.30 16.51
C SER A 190 -1.34 6.39 15.06
N TYR A 191 -0.64 5.36 14.56
CA TYR A 191 -0.09 5.32 13.21
C TYR A 191 -0.92 4.49 12.23
N GLY A 192 -2.06 3.97 12.65
CA GLY A 192 -3.04 3.35 11.77
C GLY A 192 -3.69 4.35 10.81
N PRO A 193 -4.54 3.88 9.88
CA PRO A 193 -5.18 4.73 8.90
C PRO A 193 -6.21 5.68 9.51
N PHE A 194 -6.30 6.90 8.97
CA PHE A 194 -7.53 7.65 9.03
C PHE A 194 -8.54 6.95 8.12
N THR A 195 -9.58 6.38 8.73
CA THR A 195 -10.50 5.48 8.04
C THR A 195 -11.70 6.23 7.46
N VAL A 196 -11.92 6.02 6.17
CA VAL A 196 -13.08 6.51 5.41
C VAL A 196 -13.86 5.30 4.93
N ASN A 197 -15.01 5.04 5.53
CA ASN A 197 -15.86 3.91 5.19
C ASN A 197 -17.07 4.35 4.35
N GLY A 198 -17.61 3.41 3.58
CA GLY A 198 -18.82 3.57 2.81
C GLY A 198 -18.58 3.69 1.32
N ASP A 199 -19.65 4.00 0.59
CA ASP A 199 -19.62 4.15 -0.87
C ASP A 199 -19.47 5.63 -1.25
N PRO A 200 -18.32 6.09 -1.77
CA PRO A 200 -18.15 7.47 -2.20
C PRO A 200 -19.04 7.85 -3.41
N ASN A 201 -19.71 6.89 -4.02
CA ASN A 201 -20.71 7.15 -5.06
C ASN A 201 -22.10 7.48 -4.51
N ASP A 202 -22.36 7.15 -3.24
CA ASP A 202 -23.65 7.47 -2.59
C ASP A 202 -23.79 9.00 -2.49
N PRO A 203 -24.96 9.57 -2.90
CA PRO A 203 -25.24 10.99 -2.75
C PRO A 203 -25.17 11.50 -1.30
N HIS A 204 -25.37 10.61 -0.33
CA HIS A 204 -25.29 10.92 1.11
C HIS A 204 -23.93 10.62 1.72
N PHE A 205 -22.95 10.19 0.90
CA PHE A 205 -21.60 9.91 1.39
C PHE A 205 -21.01 11.15 2.06
N SER A 206 -20.52 10.96 3.25
CA SER A 206 -19.82 11.99 4.02
C SER A 206 -18.74 11.36 4.85
N VAL A 207 -17.64 12.07 4.99
CA VAL A 207 -16.54 11.63 5.87
C VAL A 207 -16.76 12.23 7.25
N PRO A 208 -17.01 11.41 8.28
CA PRO A 208 -17.20 11.91 9.63
C PRO A 208 -15.97 12.67 10.12
N ASN A 209 -16.20 13.68 10.96
CA ASN A 209 -15.13 14.45 11.63
C ASN A 209 -14.19 15.22 10.69
N ILE A 210 -14.64 15.56 9.48
CA ILE A 210 -13.92 16.47 8.59
C ILE A 210 -14.70 17.77 8.46
N GLY A 211 -14.13 18.83 9.02
CA GLY A 211 -14.64 20.20 8.92
C GLY A 211 -15.96 20.43 9.66
N TYR A 212 -16.02 21.54 10.34
CA TYR A 212 -17.29 22.02 10.90
C TYR A 212 -18.12 22.72 9.81
N LYS A 213 -19.42 22.43 9.80
CA LYS A 213 -20.38 23.16 8.94
C LYS A 213 -20.74 24.53 9.53
N ASP A 214 -20.43 24.75 10.83
CA ASP A 214 -20.85 25.91 11.61
C ASP A 214 -19.64 26.51 12.34
N GLN A 215 -19.43 27.80 12.17
CA GLN A 215 -18.36 28.59 12.81
C GLN A 215 -18.47 28.55 14.34
N ALA A 216 -19.69 28.53 14.88
CA ALA A 216 -19.94 28.45 16.31
C ALA A 216 -19.46 27.12 16.93
N GLN A 217 -19.47 26.01 16.17
CA GLN A 217 -18.93 24.73 16.62
C GLN A 217 -17.39 24.75 16.65
N SER A 218 -16.77 25.43 15.69
CA SER A 218 -15.31 25.62 15.63
C SER A 218 -14.79 26.46 16.82
N GLU A 219 -15.51 27.52 17.17
CA GLU A 219 -15.18 28.38 18.32
C GLU A 219 -15.30 27.62 19.65
N ARG A 220 -16.40 26.88 19.86
CA ARG A 220 -16.60 26.05 21.06
C ARG A 220 -15.53 24.97 21.21
N LEU A 221 -15.06 24.38 20.11
CA LEU A 221 -13.98 23.40 20.18
C LEU A 221 -12.66 24.08 20.55
N SER A 222 -12.36 25.22 19.96
CA SER A 222 -11.15 26.00 20.27
C SER A 222 -11.10 26.37 21.76
N ASP A 223 -12.24 26.75 22.34
CA ASP A 223 -12.36 27.06 23.77
C ASP A 223 -12.16 25.82 24.65
N ARG A 224 -12.74 24.67 24.27
CA ARG A 224 -12.54 23.39 24.98
C ARG A 224 -11.08 22.94 24.97
N ILE A 225 -10.39 23.12 23.84
CA ILE A 225 -8.98 22.77 23.71
C ILE A 225 -8.11 23.69 24.56
N ARG A 226 -8.37 25.00 24.57
CA ARG A 226 -7.66 25.93 25.45
C ARG A 226 -7.85 25.59 26.93
N LEU A 227 -9.07 25.21 27.32
CA LEU A 227 -9.38 24.77 28.69
C LEU A 227 -8.63 23.48 29.03
N LYS A 228 -8.64 22.47 28.15
CA LYS A 228 -7.90 21.23 28.33
C LYS A 228 -6.39 21.50 28.46
N GLN A 229 -5.80 22.27 27.54
CA GLN A 229 -4.37 22.64 27.58
C GLN A 229 -3.98 23.40 28.86
N SER A 230 -4.89 24.15 29.46
CA SER A 230 -4.65 24.83 30.74
C SER A 230 -4.64 23.86 31.93
N LEU A 231 -5.42 22.79 31.87
CA LEU A 231 -5.48 21.72 32.88
C LEU A 231 -4.30 20.74 32.76
N ASP A 232 -3.92 20.37 31.52
CA ASP A 232 -2.84 19.40 31.21
C ASP A 232 -1.43 19.94 31.52
N ARG A 233 -1.27 21.25 31.73
CA ARG A 233 0.03 21.83 32.10
C ARG A 233 0.60 21.32 33.43
N LEU A 234 -0.26 20.81 34.31
CA LEU A 234 0.13 20.28 35.62
C LEU A 234 0.65 18.83 35.53
N ASP A 235 0.19 18.02 34.57
CA ASP A 235 0.56 16.61 34.47
C ASP A 235 1.79 16.36 33.56
N ARG A 236 2.16 17.32 32.70
CA ARG A 236 3.27 17.19 31.74
C ARG A 236 4.66 17.09 32.36
N ALA A 237 4.84 17.49 33.61
CA ALA A 237 6.12 17.42 34.30
C ALA A 237 6.53 15.98 34.66
N ILE A 238 5.64 15.00 34.48
CA ILE A 238 5.80 13.60 34.93
C ILE A 238 5.92 12.59 33.78
N ASP A 239 5.66 13.01 32.51
CA ASP A 239 5.70 12.08 31.37
C ASP A 239 7.12 11.82 30.86
N GLN A 240 7.77 10.81 31.45
CA GLN A 240 9.07 10.29 31.00
C GLN A 240 8.95 9.34 29.80
N SER A 241 7.73 8.88 29.42
CA SER A 241 7.51 7.83 28.42
C SER A 241 7.29 8.37 27.00
N GLY A 242 7.02 9.67 26.82
CA GLY A 242 6.66 10.26 25.53
C GLY A 242 5.25 9.91 25.04
N THR A 243 4.49 9.14 25.81
CA THR A 243 3.11 8.73 25.46
C THR A 243 2.18 9.91 25.38
N MET A 244 2.32 10.88 26.29
CA MET A 244 1.51 12.12 26.31
C MET A 244 1.80 13.00 25.08
N ARG A 245 3.08 13.06 24.65
CA ARG A 245 3.44 13.82 23.43
C ARG A 245 2.79 13.21 22.17
N ALA A 246 2.76 11.88 22.06
CA ALA A 246 2.09 11.20 20.94
C ALA A 246 0.57 11.47 20.93
N ILE A 247 -0.07 11.54 22.11
CA ILE A 247 -1.48 11.91 22.25
C ILE A 247 -1.71 13.37 21.85
N ASP A 248 -0.83 14.29 22.27
CA ASP A 248 -0.89 15.71 21.91
C ASP A 248 -0.76 15.91 20.38
N ASP A 249 0.17 15.22 19.74
CA ASP A 249 0.38 15.29 18.29
C ASP A 249 -0.84 14.76 17.53
N PHE A 250 -1.45 13.67 18.00
CA PHE A 250 -2.67 13.11 17.42
C PHE A 250 -3.87 14.06 17.59
N GLU A 251 -4.04 14.67 18.76
CA GLU A 251 -5.10 15.66 19.00
C GLU A 251 -4.92 16.91 18.14
N ALA A 252 -3.67 17.38 18.00
CA ALA A 252 -3.35 18.52 17.14
C ALA A 252 -3.65 18.20 15.66
N GLN A 253 -3.36 17.00 15.20
CA GLN A 253 -3.68 16.55 13.85
C GLN A 253 -5.20 16.42 13.64
N ALA A 254 -5.91 15.84 14.59
CA ALA A 254 -7.38 15.74 14.55
C ALA A 254 -8.03 17.13 14.50
N LEU A 255 -7.54 18.07 15.30
CA LEU A 255 -8.00 19.45 15.28
C LEU A 255 -7.71 20.13 13.94
N SER A 256 -6.50 19.97 13.42
CA SER A 256 -6.10 20.52 12.13
C SER A 256 -7.00 20.00 11.01
N LEU A 257 -7.33 18.70 11.02
CA LEU A 257 -8.25 18.08 10.09
C LEU A 257 -9.66 18.68 10.16
N LEU A 258 -10.15 18.93 11.39
CA LEU A 258 -11.46 19.52 11.63
C LEU A 258 -11.56 20.98 11.18
N THR A 259 -10.46 21.73 11.28
CA THR A 259 -10.44 23.18 11.05
C THR A 259 -9.90 23.57 9.67
N SER A 260 -9.22 22.67 8.96
CA SER A 260 -8.61 22.95 7.66
C SER A 260 -9.64 22.94 6.52
N PRO A 261 -9.86 24.06 5.80
CA PRO A 261 -10.67 24.08 4.58
C PRO A 261 -10.11 23.13 3.51
N GLY A 262 -8.79 23.06 3.35
CA GLY A 262 -8.13 22.20 2.38
C GLY A 262 -8.35 20.71 2.66
N ALA A 263 -8.44 20.29 3.94
CA ALA A 263 -8.81 18.94 4.29
C ALA A 263 -10.23 18.58 3.81
N ARG A 264 -11.20 19.45 4.11
CA ARG A 264 -12.58 19.25 3.62
C ARG A 264 -12.66 19.15 2.12
N GLU A 265 -11.97 20.05 1.41
CA GLU A 265 -11.94 20.06 -0.05
C GLU A 265 -11.34 18.79 -0.64
N ALA A 266 -10.31 18.21 -0.02
CA ALA A 266 -9.68 16.98 -0.48
C ALA A 266 -10.63 15.78 -0.50
N PHE A 267 -11.52 15.69 0.49
CA PHE A 267 -12.49 14.61 0.61
C PHE A 267 -13.82 14.87 -0.13
N ASP A 268 -14.05 16.06 -0.64
CA ASP A 268 -15.31 16.45 -1.28
C ASP A 268 -15.30 16.10 -2.78
N LEU A 269 -15.92 14.97 -3.13
CA LEU A 269 -16.06 14.52 -4.52
C LEU A 269 -17.03 15.37 -5.34
N SER A 270 -17.90 16.17 -4.72
CA SER A 270 -18.82 17.07 -5.46
C SER A 270 -18.09 18.19 -6.20
N ARG A 271 -16.83 18.43 -5.85
CA ARG A 271 -15.94 19.39 -6.52
C ARG A 271 -15.35 18.87 -7.84
N GLU A 272 -15.45 17.57 -8.08
CA GLU A 272 -15.00 16.99 -9.34
C GLU A 272 -16.06 17.17 -10.43
N PRO A 273 -15.67 17.59 -11.64
CA PRO A 273 -16.60 17.65 -12.77
C PRO A 273 -17.21 16.29 -13.05
N ASP A 274 -18.47 16.30 -13.51
CA ASP A 274 -19.20 15.06 -13.79
C ASP A 274 -18.48 14.14 -14.77
N HIS A 275 -17.86 14.70 -15.83
CA HIS A 275 -17.12 13.90 -16.80
C HIS A 275 -15.92 13.16 -16.19
N ILE A 276 -15.27 13.72 -15.16
CA ILE A 276 -14.20 13.05 -14.42
C ILE A 276 -14.78 11.93 -13.55
N ARG A 277 -15.88 12.21 -12.84
CA ARG A 277 -16.55 11.19 -12.07
C ARG A 277 -17.03 10.01 -12.92
N ASP A 278 -17.53 10.31 -14.13
CA ASP A 278 -17.99 9.31 -15.10
C ASP A 278 -16.82 8.52 -15.69
N LEU A 279 -15.66 9.16 -15.91
CA LEU A 279 -14.43 8.50 -16.37
C LEU A 279 -14.03 7.36 -15.43
N TYR A 280 -14.04 7.61 -14.11
CA TYR A 280 -13.75 6.60 -13.11
C TYR A 280 -14.86 5.56 -12.94
N GLY A 281 -16.08 5.89 -13.32
CA GLY A 281 -17.29 5.09 -13.14
C GLY A 281 -18.09 5.50 -11.90
N ARG A 282 -19.42 5.64 -12.07
CA ARG A 282 -20.38 5.98 -11.00
C ARG A 282 -20.71 4.73 -10.19
N ASN A 283 -19.70 4.20 -9.51
CA ASN A 283 -19.81 3.04 -8.64
C ASN A 283 -18.77 3.16 -7.50
N GLN A 284 -18.90 2.33 -6.49
CA GLN A 284 -18.04 2.35 -5.30
C GLN A 284 -16.54 2.33 -5.66
N TRP A 285 -16.09 1.40 -6.49
CA TRP A 285 -14.66 1.23 -6.81
C TRP A 285 -14.11 2.42 -7.60
N GLY A 286 -14.86 2.90 -8.58
CA GLY A 286 -14.48 4.08 -9.36
C GLY A 286 -14.33 5.32 -8.50
N GLN A 287 -15.30 5.57 -7.63
CA GLN A 287 -15.27 6.76 -6.77
C GLN A 287 -14.28 6.63 -5.60
N GLN A 288 -13.95 5.40 -5.14
CA GLN A 288 -12.83 5.17 -4.23
C GLN A 288 -11.48 5.53 -4.88
N CYS A 289 -11.26 5.12 -6.13
CA CYS A 289 -10.07 5.48 -6.89
C CYS A 289 -9.97 7.00 -7.13
N LEU A 290 -11.08 7.64 -7.45
CA LEU A 290 -11.13 9.10 -7.61
C LEU A 290 -10.79 9.82 -6.29
N LEU A 291 -11.34 9.35 -5.17
CA LEU A 291 -11.02 9.90 -3.85
C LEU A 291 -9.53 9.70 -3.53
N ALA A 292 -8.98 8.51 -3.81
CA ALA A 292 -7.55 8.24 -3.61
C ALA A 292 -6.67 9.20 -4.41
N ARG A 293 -6.99 9.49 -5.68
CA ARG A 293 -6.27 10.47 -6.50
C ARG A 293 -6.33 11.86 -5.90
N ARG A 294 -7.52 12.31 -5.46
CA ARG A 294 -7.68 13.63 -4.80
C ARG A 294 -6.82 13.76 -3.55
N LEU A 295 -6.81 12.72 -2.74
CA LEU A 295 -6.03 12.68 -1.49
C LEU A 295 -4.52 12.78 -1.75
N VAL A 296 -3.98 12.04 -2.73
CA VAL A 296 -2.54 12.19 -3.06
C VAL A 296 -2.24 13.55 -3.65
N GLU A 297 -3.14 14.14 -4.43
CA GLU A 297 -3.01 15.48 -4.98
C GLU A 297 -2.97 16.53 -3.85
N ALA A 298 -3.80 16.37 -2.83
CA ALA A 298 -3.81 17.19 -1.62
C ALA A 298 -2.62 16.92 -0.69
N GLY A 299 -1.82 15.89 -0.95
CA GLY A 299 -0.56 15.62 -0.26
C GLY A 299 -0.59 14.47 0.73
N VAL A 300 -1.64 13.65 0.79
CA VAL A 300 -1.62 12.37 1.51
C VAL A 300 -0.62 11.43 0.84
N GLU A 301 0.18 10.70 1.62
CA GLU A 301 1.29 9.91 1.07
C GLU A 301 0.98 8.42 0.99
N ILE A 302 0.10 7.93 1.85
CA ILE A 302 -0.27 6.51 1.90
C ILE A 302 -1.77 6.42 1.81
N ILE A 303 -2.27 5.83 0.71
CA ILE A 303 -3.70 5.58 0.54
C ILE A 303 -3.89 4.11 0.24
N THR A 304 -4.84 3.49 0.94
CA THR A 304 -5.31 2.15 0.61
C THR A 304 -6.78 2.21 0.25
N THR A 305 -7.17 1.41 -0.74
CA THR A 305 -8.56 1.17 -1.09
C THR A 305 -8.78 -0.30 -1.36
N THR A 306 -9.88 -0.86 -0.84
CA THR A 306 -10.20 -2.27 -1.00
C THR A 306 -11.31 -2.44 -2.02
N PHE A 307 -11.05 -3.26 -3.02
CA PHE A 307 -12.06 -3.67 -3.97
C PHE A 307 -12.78 -4.90 -3.43
N ASP A 308 -13.85 -4.61 -2.73
CA ASP A 308 -14.74 -5.55 -2.04
C ASP A 308 -16.19 -5.16 -2.33
N GLY A 309 -17.16 -5.93 -1.89
CA GLY A 309 -18.55 -5.70 -2.19
C GLY A 309 -19.40 -5.22 -1.01
N PRO A 310 -20.68 -5.13 -1.26
CA PRO A 310 -21.40 -5.51 -2.51
C PRO A 310 -21.25 -4.45 -3.60
N LEU A 311 -20.56 -4.78 -4.69
CA LEU A 311 -20.48 -3.92 -5.87
C LEU A 311 -21.81 -3.95 -6.63
N CYS A 312 -22.49 -2.81 -6.69
CA CYS A 312 -23.85 -2.70 -7.27
C CYS A 312 -24.83 -3.79 -6.77
N GLY A 313 -24.67 -4.23 -5.52
CA GLY A 313 -25.50 -5.23 -4.88
C GLY A 313 -25.29 -6.68 -5.34
N ARG A 314 -24.24 -7.00 -6.09
CA ARG A 314 -24.08 -8.33 -6.70
C ARG A 314 -22.86 -9.10 -6.23
N VAL A 315 -21.64 -8.58 -6.35
CA VAL A 315 -20.40 -9.33 -6.07
C VAL A 315 -19.74 -8.75 -4.83
N ALA A 316 -19.30 -9.63 -3.93
CA ALA A 316 -18.73 -9.21 -2.65
C ALA A 316 -17.22 -8.99 -2.72
N ASN A 317 -16.45 -9.94 -3.30
CA ASN A 317 -14.99 -9.92 -3.31
C ASN A 317 -14.47 -10.76 -4.48
N TRP A 318 -13.14 -11.07 -4.48
CA TRP A 318 -12.48 -11.89 -5.50
C TRP A 318 -12.30 -13.35 -5.08
N ASP A 319 -13.01 -13.78 -4.04
CA ASP A 319 -12.92 -15.13 -3.47
C ASP A 319 -13.89 -16.11 -4.18
N ASP A 320 -13.54 -16.50 -5.40
CA ASP A 320 -14.40 -17.22 -6.34
C ASP A 320 -14.31 -18.74 -6.22
N HIS A 321 -14.54 -19.29 -5.03
CA HIS A 321 -14.68 -20.72 -4.84
C HIS A 321 -15.94 -21.27 -5.53
N ALA A 322 -15.83 -22.45 -6.16
CA ALA A 322 -16.95 -23.07 -6.86
C ALA A 322 -18.18 -23.30 -5.96
N VAL A 323 -17.99 -23.49 -4.67
CA VAL A 323 -19.12 -23.65 -3.72
C VAL A 323 -19.94 -22.36 -3.57
N ASN A 324 -19.31 -21.20 -3.73
CA ASN A 324 -19.94 -19.88 -3.50
C ASN A 324 -20.27 -19.13 -4.79
N HIS A 325 -19.38 -19.19 -5.79
CA HIS A 325 -19.53 -18.43 -7.04
C HIS A 325 -19.14 -19.27 -8.26
N ASN A 326 -19.84 -19.02 -9.37
CA ASN A 326 -19.29 -19.33 -10.67
C ASN A 326 -18.24 -18.26 -11.00
N VAL A 327 -16.96 -18.63 -10.98
CA VAL A 327 -15.83 -17.69 -11.17
C VAL A 327 -15.96 -16.87 -12.44
N PHE A 328 -16.42 -17.46 -13.54
CA PHE A 328 -16.52 -16.78 -14.83
C PHE A 328 -17.67 -15.77 -14.85
N ASP A 329 -18.82 -16.10 -14.28
CA ASP A 329 -19.96 -15.20 -14.20
C ASP A 329 -19.68 -14.04 -13.22
N ALA A 330 -19.02 -14.32 -12.09
CA ALA A 330 -18.57 -13.31 -11.16
C ALA A 330 -17.59 -12.33 -11.83
N LEU A 331 -16.63 -12.83 -12.60
CA LEU A 331 -15.64 -12.02 -13.32
C LEU A 331 -16.27 -11.19 -14.44
N LYS A 332 -17.17 -11.76 -15.26
CA LYS A 332 -17.90 -10.99 -16.28
C LYS A 332 -18.62 -9.79 -15.68
N PHE A 333 -19.14 -9.93 -14.47
CA PHE A 333 -19.84 -8.85 -13.80
C PHE A 333 -18.88 -7.79 -13.26
N ARG A 334 -17.82 -8.16 -12.51
CA ARG A 334 -16.97 -7.20 -11.79
C ARG A 334 -15.84 -6.61 -12.62
N ALA A 335 -15.32 -7.35 -13.63
CA ALA A 335 -14.17 -6.92 -14.39
C ALA A 335 -14.37 -5.59 -15.13
N PRO A 336 -15.54 -5.27 -15.71
CA PRO A 336 -15.77 -3.95 -16.30
C PRO A 336 -15.61 -2.78 -15.34
N TYR A 337 -16.03 -2.92 -14.08
CA TYR A 337 -15.87 -1.90 -13.04
C TYR A 337 -14.41 -1.77 -12.61
N PHE A 338 -13.73 -2.91 -12.47
CA PHE A 338 -12.31 -2.96 -12.17
C PHE A 338 -11.47 -2.32 -13.29
N ASP A 339 -11.72 -2.72 -14.54
CA ASP A 339 -11.03 -2.22 -15.70
C ASP A 339 -11.20 -0.69 -15.85
N GLN A 340 -12.42 -0.19 -15.60
CA GLN A 340 -12.70 1.24 -15.66
C GLN A 340 -12.03 2.01 -14.52
N ALA A 341 -12.18 1.56 -13.28
CA ALA A 341 -11.70 2.29 -12.10
C ALA A 341 -10.17 2.42 -12.09
N VAL A 342 -9.47 1.30 -12.34
CA VAL A 342 -8.00 1.27 -12.29
C VAL A 342 -7.38 1.96 -13.49
N SER A 343 -7.91 1.76 -14.71
CA SER A 343 -7.39 2.46 -15.88
C SER A 343 -7.58 3.97 -15.77
N ALA A 344 -8.73 4.43 -15.29
CA ALA A 344 -8.99 5.85 -15.08
C ALA A 344 -8.03 6.44 -14.01
N LEU A 345 -7.77 5.73 -12.92
CA LEU A 345 -6.81 6.15 -11.90
C LEU A 345 -5.41 6.34 -12.51
N ILE A 346 -4.94 5.35 -13.27
CA ILE A 346 -3.61 5.43 -13.89
C ILE A 346 -3.55 6.59 -14.90
N GLU A 347 -4.51 6.69 -15.81
CA GLU A 347 -4.55 7.76 -16.81
C GLU A 347 -4.58 9.15 -16.17
N ASP A 348 -5.42 9.36 -15.13
CA ASP A 348 -5.54 10.65 -14.45
C ASP A 348 -4.27 11.02 -13.67
N ILE A 349 -3.58 10.05 -13.05
CA ILE A 349 -2.26 10.24 -12.43
C ILE A 349 -1.23 10.74 -13.45
N TYR A 350 -1.20 10.15 -14.64
CA TYR A 350 -0.31 10.59 -15.73
C TYR A 350 -0.72 11.95 -16.31
N ALA A 351 -2.00 12.15 -16.59
CA ALA A 351 -2.52 13.41 -17.15
C ALA A 351 -2.24 14.61 -16.23
N ARG A 352 -2.19 14.40 -14.91
CA ARG A 352 -1.87 15.44 -13.92
C ARG A 352 -0.39 15.58 -13.61
N GLY A 353 0.48 14.80 -14.26
CA GLY A 353 1.92 14.82 -13.99
C GLY A 353 2.30 14.31 -12.60
N LEU A 354 1.46 13.49 -11.99
CA LEU A 354 1.68 12.87 -10.68
C LEU A 354 2.47 11.56 -10.80
N ASP A 355 2.64 11.02 -12.01
CA ASP A 355 3.27 9.74 -12.32
C ASP A 355 4.70 9.59 -11.80
N LYS A 356 5.42 10.69 -11.59
CA LYS A 356 6.79 10.65 -11.06
C LYS A 356 6.85 10.44 -9.55
N ARG A 357 5.80 10.82 -8.81
CA ARG A 357 5.78 10.78 -7.35
C ARG A 357 4.75 9.84 -6.75
N VAL A 358 3.71 9.50 -7.48
CA VAL A 358 2.62 8.62 -7.01
C VAL A 358 2.76 7.26 -7.62
N LEU A 359 3.03 6.26 -6.80
CA LEU A 359 3.06 4.86 -7.18
C LEU A 359 1.68 4.25 -6.95
N VAL A 360 1.11 3.65 -8.00
CA VAL A 360 -0.12 2.86 -7.92
C VAL A 360 0.25 1.39 -7.97
N VAL A 361 -0.21 0.63 -6.97
CA VAL A 361 -0.01 -0.81 -6.88
C VAL A 361 -1.36 -1.49 -6.77
N VAL A 362 -1.62 -2.46 -7.65
CA VAL A 362 -2.83 -3.28 -7.62
C VAL A 362 -2.44 -4.72 -7.34
N THR A 363 -2.93 -5.28 -6.25
CA THR A 363 -2.64 -6.65 -5.80
C THR A 363 -3.73 -7.17 -4.87
N GLY A 364 -3.70 -8.45 -4.60
CA GLY A 364 -4.41 -9.10 -3.50
C GLY A 364 -3.46 -9.97 -2.70
N GLU A 365 -4.02 -10.80 -1.84
CA GLU A 365 -3.27 -11.69 -0.97
C GLU A 365 -2.59 -12.84 -1.71
N PHE A 366 -3.17 -13.36 -2.80
CA PHE A 366 -2.64 -14.46 -3.62
C PHE A 366 -3.38 -14.55 -4.97
N GLY A 367 -3.02 -15.56 -5.79
CA GLY A 367 -3.72 -15.95 -7.01
C GLY A 367 -4.79 -17.00 -6.76
N ARG A 368 -5.25 -17.62 -7.86
CA ARG A 368 -6.25 -18.69 -7.81
C ARG A 368 -5.74 -19.95 -8.50
N THR A 369 -6.23 -21.13 -8.04
CA THR A 369 -5.79 -22.42 -8.58
C THR A 369 -5.89 -22.44 -10.11
N PRO A 370 -4.81 -22.83 -10.81
CA PRO A 370 -4.81 -22.91 -12.26
C PRO A 370 -5.80 -23.91 -12.78
N ARG A 371 -5.92 -25.07 -12.14
CA ARG A 371 -6.95 -26.06 -12.49
C ARG A 371 -8.30 -25.59 -11.96
N ILE A 372 -9.28 -25.55 -12.88
CA ILE A 372 -10.67 -25.19 -12.56
C ILE A 372 -11.30 -26.31 -11.76
N GLU A 373 -11.79 -25.99 -10.58
CA GLU A 373 -12.59 -26.89 -9.78
C GLU A 373 -14.06 -26.82 -10.19
N ARG A 374 -14.78 -27.93 -10.04
CA ARG A 374 -16.21 -27.98 -10.31
C ARG A 374 -16.91 -28.68 -9.16
N VAL A 375 -17.69 -27.87 -8.39
CA VAL A 375 -18.36 -28.32 -7.17
C VAL A 375 -19.82 -27.90 -7.22
N ALA A 376 -20.66 -28.60 -6.45
CA ALA A 376 -22.07 -28.25 -6.30
C ALA A 376 -22.16 -26.87 -5.57
N SER A 377 -22.91 -25.95 -6.16
CA SER A 377 -23.18 -24.63 -5.59
C SER A 377 -23.97 -24.75 -4.27
N SER A 378 -23.64 -23.90 -3.29
CA SER A 378 -24.44 -23.69 -2.10
C SER A 378 -25.75 -22.93 -2.38
N GLY A 379 -25.81 -22.22 -3.53
CA GLY A 379 -26.92 -21.33 -3.88
C GLY A 379 -26.92 -19.98 -3.15
N GLY A 380 -25.95 -19.75 -2.26
CA GLY A 380 -25.93 -18.56 -1.39
C GLY A 380 -25.14 -17.37 -1.94
N GLY A 381 -24.31 -17.56 -2.97
CA GLY A 381 -23.51 -16.49 -3.54
C GLY A 381 -24.25 -15.63 -4.57
N VAL A 382 -23.88 -14.36 -4.69
CA VAL A 382 -24.51 -13.42 -5.63
C VAL A 382 -24.26 -13.71 -7.12
N ALA A 383 -23.23 -14.50 -7.43
CA ALA A 383 -22.92 -15.02 -8.77
C ALA A 383 -22.98 -16.58 -8.80
N SER A 384 -23.79 -17.17 -7.94
CA SER A 384 -23.95 -18.61 -7.78
C SER A 384 -25.08 -19.13 -8.65
N ALA A 385 -24.90 -20.36 -9.17
CA ALA A 385 -26.02 -21.15 -9.68
C ALA A 385 -26.95 -21.58 -8.53
N ALA A 386 -28.09 -22.17 -8.87
CA ALA A 386 -28.99 -22.76 -7.88
C ALA A 386 -28.26 -23.84 -7.05
N ALA A 387 -28.67 -24.00 -5.78
CA ALA A 387 -28.07 -24.98 -4.87
C ALA A 387 -28.06 -26.37 -5.51
N GLY A 388 -26.96 -27.09 -5.38
CA GLY A 388 -26.75 -28.41 -5.96
C GLY A 388 -26.31 -28.43 -7.43
N THR A 389 -26.37 -27.32 -8.15
CA THR A 389 -25.85 -27.22 -9.53
C THR A 389 -24.33 -27.15 -9.52
N VAL A 390 -23.70 -28.05 -10.30
CA VAL A 390 -22.23 -28.06 -10.43
C VAL A 390 -21.78 -26.84 -11.22
N GLN A 391 -20.90 -26.03 -10.66
CA GLN A 391 -20.36 -24.81 -11.25
C GLN A 391 -18.84 -24.73 -11.12
N PRO A 392 -18.15 -23.93 -11.99
CA PRO A 392 -16.71 -23.76 -11.93
C PRO A 392 -16.30 -22.74 -10.87
N GLY A 393 -15.16 -22.98 -10.25
CA GLY A 393 -14.47 -22.04 -9.35
C GLY A 393 -12.98 -22.27 -9.33
N ARG A 394 -12.28 -21.45 -8.57
CA ARG A 394 -10.85 -21.58 -8.33
C ARG A 394 -10.53 -21.32 -6.86
N ASP A 395 -9.75 -22.16 -6.25
CA ASP A 395 -9.33 -22.05 -4.86
C ASP A 395 -8.11 -21.15 -4.69
N HIS A 396 -7.57 -21.05 -3.48
CA HIS A 396 -6.42 -20.21 -3.16
C HIS A 396 -5.12 -20.76 -3.79
N TRP A 397 -4.31 -19.88 -4.37
CA TRP A 397 -3.04 -20.26 -4.98
C TRP A 397 -1.93 -19.23 -4.71
N PRO A 398 -1.19 -19.37 -3.61
CA PRO A 398 -0.11 -18.45 -3.29
C PRO A 398 1.18 -18.66 -4.10
N ARG A 399 1.29 -19.77 -4.85
CA ARG A 399 2.50 -20.18 -5.58
C ARG A 399 2.75 -19.39 -6.86
N ALA A 400 1.72 -18.74 -7.39
CA ALA A 400 1.83 -17.89 -8.57
C ALA A 400 0.69 -16.87 -8.62
N PHE A 401 1.01 -15.57 -8.73
CA PHE A 401 0.01 -14.52 -8.97
C PHE A 401 0.63 -13.26 -9.56
N SER A 402 -0.22 -12.36 -10.01
CA SER A 402 0.20 -11.16 -10.74
C SER A 402 -0.17 -9.88 -10.01
N ASN A 403 0.72 -8.89 -10.08
CA ASN A 403 0.51 -7.54 -9.55
C ASN A 403 0.72 -6.53 -10.68
N LEU A 404 0.01 -5.39 -10.60
CA LEU A 404 0.21 -4.26 -11.49
C LEU A 404 0.90 -3.11 -10.74
N TRP A 405 1.87 -2.49 -11.40
CA TRP A 405 2.66 -1.36 -10.89
C TRP A 405 2.61 -0.22 -11.90
N ALA A 406 2.19 0.98 -11.50
CA ALA A 406 2.11 2.15 -12.37
C ALA A 406 2.57 3.43 -11.66
N GLY A 407 3.08 4.38 -12.40
CA GLY A 407 3.56 5.66 -11.84
C GLY A 407 4.81 5.51 -10.97
N GLY A 408 4.98 6.35 -9.96
CA GLY A 408 6.12 6.32 -9.03
C GLY A 408 7.49 6.57 -9.69
N GLY A 409 7.50 7.01 -10.96
CA GLY A 409 8.74 7.14 -11.72
C GLY A 409 9.38 5.81 -12.09
N ILE A 410 8.68 4.67 -11.95
CA ILE A 410 9.20 3.35 -12.31
C ILE A 410 9.27 3.15 -13.83
N LYS A 411 9.99 2.13 -14.27
CA LYS A 411 9.95 1.66 -15.66
C LYS A 411 8.62 0.98 -15.92
N THR A 412 7.93 1.36 -17.01
CA THR A 412 6.63 0.85 -17.40
C THR A 412 6.64 0.25 -18.80
N GLY A 413 5.53 -0.36 -19.22
CA GLY A 413 5.42 -1.00 -20.54
C GLY A 413 6.09 -2.37 -20.60
N GLY A 414 6.17 -3.12 -19.49
CA GLY A 414 6.85 -4.39 -19.44
C GLY A 414 6.12 -5.46 -18.64
N VAL A 415 6.65 -6.68 -18.75
CA VAL A 415 6.26 -7.83 -17.93
C VAL A 415 7.49 -8.35 -17.22
N ILE A 416 7.42 -8.54 -15.91
CA ILE A 416 8.49 -9.11 -15.08
C ILE A 416 8.09 -10.52 -14.68
N GLY A 417 8.99 -11.47 -14.94
CA GLY A 417 8.80 -12.86 -14.61
C GLY A 417 7.77 -13.59 -15.48
N ALA A 418 7.66 -14.88 -15.25
CA ALA A 418 6.73 -15.74 -15.96
C ALA A 418 6.32 -16.92 -15.09
N THR A 419 5.11 -17.40 -15.31
CA THR A 419 4.63 -18.70 -14.83
C THR A 419 4.77 -19.76 -15.93
N ASP A 420 4.62 -21.02 -15.56
CA ASP A 420 4.64 -22.14 -16.49
C ASP A 420 3.44 -22.10 -17.46
N LYS A 421 3.37 -23.09 -18.33
CA LYS A 421 2.31 -23.20 -19.36
C LYS A 421 0.89 -23.34 -18.80
N HIS A 422 0.74 -23.70 -17.55
CA HIS A 422 -0.55 -23.84 -16.87
C HIS A 422 -0.84 -22.68 -15.90
N GLY A 423 0.15 -21.84 -15.58
CA GLY A 423 0.05 -20.80 -14.56
C GLY A 423 0.18 -21.34 -13.14
N GLU A 424 0.76 -22.55 -12.95
CA GLU A 424 0.86 -23.22 -11.66
C GLU A 424 2.06 -22.74 -10.84
N GLU A 425 3.21 -22.58 -11.50
CA GLU A 425 4.47 -22.27 -10.85
C GLU A 425 5.15 -21.09 -11.50
N VAL A 426 5.85 -20.32 -10.71
CA VAL A 426 6.77 -19.30 -11.23
C VAL A 426 8.01 -20.00 -11.78
N VAL A 427 8.29 -19.80 -13.07
CA VAL A 427 9.45 -20.39 -13.76
C VAL A 427 10.55 -19.39 -14.07
N SER A 428 10.26 -18.11 -13.94
CA SER A 428 11.25 -17.04 -14.21
C SER A 428 11.07 -15.88 -13.26
N ARG A 429 12.18 -15.40 -12.68
CA ARG A 429 12.25 -14.18 -11.86
C ARG A 429 11.22 -14.16 -10.73
N MET A 430 11.21 -15.19 -9.89
CA MET A 430 10.36 -15.22 -8.71
C MET A 430 10.55 -13.96 -7.85
N CYS A 431 9.45 -13.34 -7.44
CA CYS A 431 9.39 -12.25 -6.48
C CYS A 431 8.60 -12.67 -5.25
N THR A 432 9.08 -12.25 -4.11
CA THR A 432 8.49 -12.56 -2.80
C THR A 432 7.78 -11.34 -2.20
N PRO A 433 6.94 -11.51 -1.16
CA PRO A 433 6.40 -10.39 -0.39
C PRO A 433 7.49 -9.45 0.13
N GLY A 434 8.67 -9.97 0.49
CA GLY A 434 9.81 -9.15 0.89
C GLY A 434 10.29 -8.21 -0.23
N ASP A 435 10.38 -8.70 -1.46
CA ASP A 435 10.80 -7.88 -2.62
C ASP A 435 9.73 -6.84 -2.96
N PHE A 436 8.45 -7.22 -2.87
CA PHE A 436 7.31 -6.32 -3.02
C PHE A 436 7.38 -5.16 -2.02
N LEU A 437 7.55 -5.46 -0.73
CA LEU A 437 7.64 -4.47 0.34
C LEU A 437 8.90 -3.60 0.23
N ALA A 438 10.05 -4.20 -0.08
CA ALA A 438 11.30 -3.48 -0.29
C ALA A 438 11.17 -2.43 -1.41
N THR A 439 10.45 -2.77 -2.50
CA THR A 439 10.19 -1.86 -3.61
C THR A 439 9.32 -0.67 -3.19
N ILE A 440 8.27 -0.91 -2.41
CA ILE A 440 7.40 0.15 -1.87
C ILE A 440 8.18 1.06 -0.91
N TYR A 441 8.93 0.48 0.04
CA TYR A 441 9.75 1.25 0.98
C TYR A 441 10.79 2.12 0.26
N ARG A 442 11.45 1.56 -0.76
CA ARG A 442 12.41 2.32 -1.57
C ARG A 442 11.75 3.52 -2.27
N HIS A 443 10.56 3.32 -2.88
CA HIS A 443 9.81 4.40 -3.49
C HIS A 443 9.48 5.51 -2.47
N LEU A 444 9.17 5.14 -1.24
CA LEU A 444 8.92 6.08 -0.14
C LEU A 444 10.20 6.70 0.44
N GLY A 445 11.38 6.31 -0.03
CA GLY A 445 12.67 6.80 0.47
C GLY A 445 13.03 6.22 1.84
N ILE A 446 12.52 5.02 2.17
CA ILE A 446 12.75 4.30 3.43
C ILE A 446 13.74 3.16 3.16
N ASP A 447 14.88 3.17 3.84
CA ASP A 447 15.86 2.07 3.79
C ASP A 447 15.42 0.95 4.75
N ALA A 448 14.62 0.04 4.22
CA ALA A 448 14.01 -1.02 5.02
C ALA A 448 15.01 -2.04 5.57
N GLY A 449 16.19 -2.16 4.96
CA GLY A 449 17.25 -3.07 5.43
C GLY A 449 18.07 -2.54 6.60
N GLN A 450 17.91 -1.26 6.97
CA GLN A 450 18.70 -0.61 8.03
C GLN A 450 17.84 -0.16 9.21
N ILE A 451 16.56 0.09 8.98
CA ILE A 451 15.68 0.67 10.01
C ILE A 451 15.13 -0.42 10.92
N THR A 452 15.26 -0.18 12.23
CA THR A 452 14.65 -1.03 13.26
C THR A 452 13.64 -0.27 14.07
N ILE A 453 12.57 -0.96 14.47
CA ILE A 453 11.57 -0.46 15.43
C ILE A 453 11.54 -1.41 16.63
N PRO A 454 11.61 -0.92 17.88
CA PRO A 454 11.52 -1.77 19.05
C PRO A 454 10.10 -2.34 19.20
N ASP A 455 10.01 -3.63 19.55
CA ASP A 455 8.75 -4.25 19.95
C ASP A 455 8.36 -3.88 21.39
N PHE A 456 7.23 -4.43 21.87
CA PHE A 456 6.74 -4.17 23.23
C PHE A 456 7.72 -4.57 24.34
N SER A 457 8.71 -5.43 24.07
CA SER A 457 9.77 -5.81 25.02
C SER A 457 11.01 -4.92 24.91
N GLY A 458 11.02 -3.95 23.99
CA GLY A 458 12.15 -3.08 23.69
C GLY A 458 13.20 -3.72 22.76
N ARG A 459 12.91 -4.91 22.19
CA ARG A 459 13.81 -5.59 21.25
C ARG A 459 13.72 -4.91 19.88
N PRO A 460 14.85 -4.49 19.29
CA PRO A 460 14.85 -3.89 17.96
C PRO A 460 14.55 -4.95 16.88
N ASN A 461 13.54 -4.70 16.06
CA ASN A 461 13.18 -5.53 14.92
C ASN A 461 13.39 -4.75 13.63
N LEU A 462 14.05 -5.34 12.63
CA LEU A 462 14.10 -4.77 11.29
C LEU A 462 12.68 -4.67 10.74
N ILE A 463 12.38 -3.54 10.10
CA ILE A 463 11.05 -3.34 9.48
C ILE A 463 10.82 -4.27 8.28
N LEU A 464 11.90 -4.77 7.68
CA LEU A 464 11.87 -5.79 6.63
C LEU A 464 13.13 -6.65 6.70
N PRO A 465 13.07 -7.84 7.32
CA PRO A 465 14.25 -8.69 7.48
C PRO A 465 14.75 -9.33 6.19
N ARG A 466 13.90 -9.47 5.18
CA ARG A 466 14.20 -10.16 3.91
C ARG A 466 13.57 -9.43 2.74
N GLY A 467 14.20 -9.55 1.57
CA GLY A 467 13.74 -8.96 0.31
C GLY A 467 14.65 -7.84 -0.16
N ALA A 468 14.61 -7.59 -1.46
CA ALA A 468 15.33 -6.51 -2.13
C ALA A 468 14.39 -5.82 -3.12
N PRO A 469 14.55 -4.51 -3.36
CA PRO A 469 13.77 -3.83 -4.39
C PRO A 469 13.90 -4.51 -5.75
N ILE A 470 12.80 -4.57 -6.50
CA ILE A 470 12.73 -5.20 -7.82
C ILE A 470 13.46 -4.29 -8.83
N PRO A 471 14.68 -4.66 -9.29
CA PRO A 471 15.51 -3.77 -10.09
C PRO A 471 14.94 -3.48 -11.48
N GLU A 472 14.11 -4.38 -12.02
CA GLU A 472 13.46 -4.20 -13.31
C GLU A 472 12.43 -3.06 -13.32
N LEU A 473 11.93 -2.66 -12.16
CA LEU A 473 11.06 -1.49 -11.98
C LEU A 473 11.85 -0.18 -11.90
N GLU A 474 13.19 -0.24 -11.77
CA GLU A 474 13.99 0.96 -11.71
C GLU A 474 14.19 1.55 -13.11
N ARG A 475 14.00 2.87 -13.25
CA ARG A 475 14.49 3.56 -14.46
C ARG A 475 16.02 3.55 -14.43
N GLN A 476 16.62 3.06 -15.50
CA GLN A 476 18.03 3.30 -15.75
C GLN A 476 18.19 4.82 -15.92
N SER A 477 18.98 5.42 -15.03
CA SER A 477 19.32 6.85 -15.05
C SER A 477 20.08 7.24 -16.31
#